data_065983b1c1cfcde34dc3b4a9f78f5797
#
_entry.id   065983b1c1cfcde34dc3b4a9f78f5797
#
_cell.length_a   1.000
_cell.length_b   1.000
_cell.length_c   1.000
_cell.angle_alpha   90.00
_cell.angle_beta   90.00
_cell.angle_gamma   90.00
#
_symmetry.space_group_name_H-M   'P 1'
#
loop_
_entity.id
_entity.type
_entity.pdbx_description
1 polymer ?
#
loop_
_entity_poly.entity_id
_entity_poly.type
_entity_poly.pdbx_seq_one_letter_code
_entity_poly.pdbx_strand_id
1 'polypeptide(L)'
;MSRLFAFCLLSILSIVGWTQSLVVSTHPLYLIAQEVTKGVEQPVLLLENQTGHDVSLTPAHRKAIQDAGLVIWLGKAHEAPLDKLLHNNPKAVSILSSGLVKTLPQRSTRGAPLANTVDTHVWLDPNNAVRIGFFIAALRSQQQPQYRDKYWHNAQVFAKQMFSTAQKFQSQTTAQPYWAYHDAYQYLERPLHLKLSGSMTDDPHIAPTLAQIKYLNDHRGQKKMCLLAEAHASANQYQKLQPIVFQAVDESLTAENNFISAWSDLAQQVKNCVLTARQ
;
A
#
# COMPACT_ATOMS: atom_id res chain seq x y z
N MET A 1 -4.55 -72.50 -28.42
CA MET A 1 -4.96 -71.72 -27.23
C MET A 1 -4.19 -70.41 -27.23
N SER A 2 -4.79 -69.39 -27.83
CA SER A 2 -4.16 -68.04 -27.99
C SER A 2 -4.76 -67.12 -26.93
N ARG A 3 -3.93 -66.62 -26.01
CA ARG A 3 -4.34 -65.64 -24.98
C ARG A 3 -4.08 -64.21 -25.52
N LEU A 4 -5.12 -63.49 -25.88
CA LEU A 4 -5.08 -62.07 -26.15
C LEU A 4 -4.91 -61.31 -24.80
N PHE A 5 -3.81 -60.58 -24.65
CA PHE A 5 -3.62 -59.59 -23.63
C PHE A 5 -4.18 -58.26 -24.13
N ALA A 6 -5.30 -57.81 -23.58
CA ALA A 6 -5.83 -56.49 -23.79
C ALA A 6 -5.07 -55.48 -22.93
N PHE A 7 -4.29 -54.59 -23.57
CA PHE A 7 -3.60 -53.47 -22.93
C PHE A 7 -4.58 -52.29 -22.82
N CYS A 8 -5.13 -52.06 -21.62
CA CYS A 8 -5.88 -50.84 -21.32
C CYS A 8 -4.90 -49.68 -21.18
N LEU A 9 -4.79 -48.80 -22.20
CA LEU A 9 -4.16 -47.50 -22.07
C LEU A 9 -5.07 -46.58 -21.22
N LEU A 10 -4.70 -46.37 -19.95
CA LEU A 10 -5.27 -45.25 -19.18
C LEU A 10 -4.69 -43.95 -19.70
N SER A 11 -5.45 -43.21 -20.48
CA SER A 11 -5.17 -41.85 -20.85
C SER A 11 -5.33 -40.95 -19.61
N ILE A 12 -4.24 -40.57 -18.98
CA ILE A 12 -4.22 -39.51 -17.95
C ILE A 12 -4.50 -38.21 -18.68
N LEU A 13 -5.78 -37.79 -18.71
CA LEU A 13 -6.14 -36.42 -19.08
C LEU A 13 -5.58 -35.49 -18.01
N SER A 14 -4.43 -34.90 -18.28
CA SER A 14 -3.92 -33.74 -17.53
C SER A 14 -4.95 -32.62 -17.70
N ILE A 15 -5.82 -32.46 -16.68
CA ILE A 15 -6.63 -31.25 -16.56
C ILE A 15 -5.64 -30.13 -16.32
N VAL A 16 -5.27 -29.40 -17.36
CA VAL A 16 -4.62 -28.11 -17.23
C VAL A 16 -5.67 -27.20 -16.61
N GLY A 17 -5.70 -27.20 -15.30
CA GLY A 17 -6.49 -26.23 -14.53
C GLY A 17 -5.97 -24.86 -14.91
N TRP A 18 -6.77 -24.06 -15.58
CA TRP A 18 -6.50 -22.65 -15.78
C TRP A 18 -6.42 -22.03 -14.38
N THR A 19 -5.22 -21.76 -13.93
CA THR A 19 -5.02 -21.04 -12.66
C THR A 19 -5.57 -19.65 -12.88
N GLN A 20 -6.71 -19.37 -12.25
CA GLN A 20 -7.33 -18.05 -12.31
C GLN A 20 -6.37 -17.06 -11.67
N SER A 21 -5.81 -16.13 -12.46
CA SER A 21 -4.78 -15.19 -12.02
C SER A 21 -5.31 -14.25 -10.93
N LEU A 22 -4.48 -13.97 -9.94
CA LEU A 22 -4.68 -12.91 -8.98
C LEU A 22 -4.15 -11.59 -9.59
N VAL A 23 -5.04 -10.64 -9.79
CA VAL A 23 -4.71 -9.27 -10.21
C VAL A 23 -4.85 -8.35 -9.01
N VAL A 24 -3.89 -7.48 -8.79
CA VAL A 24 -3.92 -6.46 -7.72
C VAL A 24 -3.65 -5.08 -8.32
N SER A 25 -4.31 -4.06 -7.81
CA SER A 25 -4.30 -2.76 -8.48
C SER A 25 -3.02 -1.97 -8.28
N THR A 26 -2.52 -1.84 -7.06
CA THR A 26 -1.39 -0.96 -6.70
C THR A 26 -0.17 -1.75 -6.27
N HIS A 27 0.99 -1.10 -6.33
CA HIS A 27 2.26 -1.73 -5.96
C HIS A 27 2.31 -2.21 -4.51
N PRO A 28 1.82 -1.48 -3.48
CA PRO A 28 1.76 -2.01 -2.11
C PRO A 28 0.93 -3.28 -1.97
N LEU A 29 -0.23 -3.36 -2.65
CA LEU A 29 -1.04 -4.58 -2.68
C LEU A 29 -0.31 -5.73 -3.39
N TYR A 30 0.44 -5.42 -4.45
CA TYR A 30 1.24 -6.40 -5.17
C TYR A 30 2.34 -7.00 -4.30
N LEU A 31 3.07 -6.18 -3.57
CA LEU A 31 4.10 -6.65 -2.64
C LEU A 31 3.51 -7.56 -1.54
N ILE A 32 2.36 -7.17 -0.95
CA ILE A 32 1.67 -8.02 0.05
C ILE A 32 1.20 -9.33 -0.59
N ALA A 33 0.64 -9.26 -1.80
CA ALA A 33 0.18 -10.44 -2.52
C ALA A 33 1.34 -11.40 -2.84
N GLN A 34 2.50 -10.88 -3.27
CA GLN A 34 3.71 -11.69 -3.50
C GLN A 34 4.16 -12.44 -2.25
N GLU A 35 4.14 -11.79 -1.07
CA GLU A 35 4.50 -12.46 0.18
C GLU A 35 3.58 -13.66 0.48
N VAL A 36 2.27 -13.49 0.23
CA VAL A 36 1.26 -14.53 0.51
C VAL A 36 1.30 -15.65 -0.53
N THR A 37 1.51 -15.32 -1.81
CA THR A 37 1.43 -16.29 -2.91
C THR A 37 2.78 -16.94 -3.25
N LYS A 38 3.82 -16.61 -2.51
CA LYS A 38 5.19 -17.08 -2.71
C LYS A 38 5.29 -18.60 -2.84
N GLY A 39 5.85 -19.04 -3.97
CA GLY A 39 6.03 -20.47 -4.28
C GLY A 39 4.76 -21.18 -4.75
N VAL A 40 3.68 -20.44 -5.04
CA VAL A 40 2.44 -20.97 -5.63
C VAL A 40 2.13 -20.29 -6.95
N GLU A 41 2.04 -18.95 -6.95
CA GLU A 41 1.71 -18.15 -8.13
C GLU A 41 2.34 -16.76 -8.04
N GLN A 42 2.43 -16.09 -9.19
CA GLN A 42 2.86 -14.70 -9.30
C GLN A 42 1.60 -13.83 -9.50
N PRO A 43 1.29 -12.89 -8.60
CA PRO A 43 0.22 -11.93 -8.83
C PRO A 43 0.56 -10.99 -9.98
N VAL A 44 -0.47 -10.43 -10.61
CA VAL A 44 -0.32 -9.44 -11.69
C VAL A 44 -0.58 -8.04 -11.12
N LEU A 45 0.39 -7.14 -11.26
CA LEU A 45 0.21 -5.73 -10.94
C LEU A 45 -0.53 -5.03 -12.07
N LEU A 46 -1.67 -4.39 -11.76
CA LEU A 46 -2.49 -3.72 -12.76
C LEU A 46 -1.95 -2.34 -13.15
N LEU A 47 -1.57 -1.54 -12.15
CA LEU A 47 -1.17 -0.14 -12.33
C LEU A 47 0.36 -0.01 -12.21
N GLU A 48 1.08 -0.63 -13.16
CA GLU A 48 2.53 -0.43 -13.26
C GLU A 48 2.86 1.05 -13.53
N ASN A 49 3.84 1.59 -12.80
CA ASN A 49 4.34 2.97 -12.96
C ASN A 49 3.27 4.06 -12.81
N GLN A 50 2.17 3.77 -12.13
CA GLN A 50 1.12 4.74 -11.82
C GLN A 50 0.88 4.78 -10.31
N THR A 51 0.69 5.98 -9.77
CA THR A 51 0.14 6.12 -8.42
C THR A 51 -1.37 5.91 -8.48
N GLY A 52 -2.00 5.42 -7.39
CA GLY A 52 -3.45 5.20 -7.38
C GLY A 52 -4.27 6.45 -7.67
N HIS A 53 -3.69 7.64 -7.46
CA HIS A 53 -4.33 8.93 -7.72
C HIS A 53 -4.34 9.31 -9.21
N ASP A 54 -3.36 8.83 -10.01
CA ASP A 54 -3.19 9.13 -11.44
C ASP A 54 -3.39 7.88 -12.30
N VAL A 55 -4.62 7.37 -12.35
CA VAL A 55 -4.93 6.16 -13.11
C VAL A 55 -5.34 6.48 -14.54
N SER A 56 -4.54 6.06 -15.51
CA SER A 56 -4.89 6.04 -16.92
C SER A 56 -5.16 4.62 -17.41
N LEU A 57 -6.41 4.34 -17.74
CA LEU A 57 -6.84 2.99 -18.14
C LEU A 57 -6.54 2.71 -19.61
N THR A 58 -5.80 1.63 -19.86
CA THR A 58 -5.46 1.12 -21.18
C THR A 58 -6.33 -0.11 -21.56
N PRO A 59 -6.37 -0.50 -22.85
CA PRO A 59 -6.97 -1.77 -23.26
C PRO A 59 -6.35 -2.99 -22.56
N ALA A 60 -5.04 -2.95 -22.26
CA ALA A 60 -4.34 -4.01 -21.53
C ALA A 60 -4.87 -4.17 -20.11
N HIS A 61 -5.13 -3.06 -19.39
CA HIS A 61 -5.73 -3.10 -18.05
C HIS A 61 -7.12 -3.74 -18.07
N ARG A 62 -7.96 -3.39 -19.07
CA ARG A 62 -9.29 -4.00 -19.24
C ARG A 62 -9.20 -5.50 -19.49
N LYS A 63 -8.27 -5.92 -20.34
CA LYS A 63 -8.03 -7.35 -20.62
C LYS A 63 -7.56 -8.08 -19.37
N ALA A 64 -6.62 -7.55 -18.62
CA ALA A 64 -6.13 -8.16 -17.38
C ALA A 64 -7.28 -8.35 -16.36
N ILE A 65 -8.18 -7.37 -16.22
CA ILE A 65 -9.36 -7.46 -15.34
C ILE A 65 -10.34 -8.54 -15.83
N GLN A 66 -10.59 -8.64 -17.15
CA GLN A 66 -11.49 -9.65 -17.73
C GLN A 66 -10.98 -11.07 -17.52
N ASP A 67 -9.68 -11.28 -17.73
CA ASP A 67 -9.02 -12.60 -17.64
C ASP A 67 -8.76 -13.00 -16.18
N ALA A 68 -8.83 -12.07 -15.24
CA ALA A 68 -8.58 -12.33 -13.84
C ALA A 68 -9.56 -13.33 -13.23
N GLY A 69 -9.09 -14.17 -12.33
CA GLY A 69 -9.92 -14.97 -11.45
C GLY A 69 -10.32 -14.26 -10.17
N LEU A 70 -9.49 -13.30 -9.74
CA LEU A 70 -9.71 -12.43 -8.60
C LEU A 70 -9.00 -11.10 -8.86
N VAL A 71 -9.69 -9.99 -8.60
CA VAL A 71 -9.11 -8.65 -8.62
C VAL A 71 -9.20 -8.05 -7.22
N ILE A 72 -8.08 -7.65 -6.64
CA ILE A 72 -8.05 -6.94 -5.36
C ILE A 72 -7.57 -5.51 -5.61
N TRP A 73 -8.35 -4.53 -5.20
CA TRP A 73 -8.07 -3.12 -5.36
C TRP A 73 -8.35 -2.36 -4.05
N LEU A 74 -7.75 -1.19 -3.88
CA LEU A 74 -8.01 -0.40 -2.68
C LEU A 74 -9.46 0.06 -2.63
N GLY A 75 -9.98 0.59 -3.73
CA GLY A 75 -11.36 1.05 -3.81
C GLY A 75 -11.49 2.42 -4.46
N LYS A 76 -12.73 2.82 -4.73
CA LYS A 76 -13.07 4.07 -5.43
C LYS A 76 -12.39 5.32 -4.84
N ALA A 77 -12.23 5.37 -3.51
CA ALA A 77 -11.62 6.53 -2.85
C ALA A 77 -10.16 6.74 -3.23
N HIS A 78 -9.44 5.68 -3.67
CA HIS A 78 -8.05 5.75 -4.09
C HIS A 78 -7.91 5.67 -5.62
N GLU A 79 -8.71 4.81 -6.26
CA GLU A 79 -8.58 4.45 -7.68
C GLU A 79 -9.91 4.74 -8.40
N ALA A 80 -10.38 5.98 -8.34
CA ALA A 80 -11.68 6.38 -8.90
C ALA A 80 -11.91 5.93 -10.37
N PRO A 81 -10.92 5.95 -11.29
CA PRO A 81 -11.11 5.48 -12.66
C PRO A 81 -11.43 3.98 -12.78
N LEU A 82 -10.98 3.15 -11.82
CA LEU A 82 -11.27 1.72 -11.81
C LEU A 82 -12.71 1.40 -11.39
N ASP A 83 -13.41 2.30 -10.72
CA ASP A 83 -14.76 2.06 -10.18
C ASP A 83 -15.74 1.57 -11.26
N LYS A 84 -15.70 2.16 -12.45
CA LYS A 84 -16.57 1.74 -13.58
C LYS A 84 -16.36 0.30 -14.03
N LEU A 85 -15.16 -0.26 -13.82
CA LEU A 85 -14.82 -1.63 -14.23
C LEU A 85 -14.98 -2.63 -13.10
N LEU A 86 -14.83 -2.19 -11.84
CA LEU A 86 -14.70 -3.09 -10.68
C LEU A 86 -15.91 -3.07 -9.75
N HIS A 87 -16.70 -1.98 -9.71
CA HIS A 87 -17.80 -1.83 -8.75
C HIS A 87 -18.80 -2.99 -8.76
N ASN A 88 -19.20 -3.44 -9.94
CA ASN A 88 -20.15 -4.54 -10.13
C ASN A 88 -19.50 -5.84 -10.64
N ASN A 89 -18.17 -5.93 -10.60
CA ASN A 89 -17.47 -7.13 -11.03
C ASN A 89 -17.46 -8.15 -9.89
N PRO A 90 -18.11 -9.34 -10.03
CA PRO A 90 -18.18 -10.34 -8.96
C PRO A 90 -16.83 -10.94 -8.58
N LYS A 91 -15.80 -10.74 -9.40
CA LYS A 91 -14.42 -11.16 -9.13
C LYS A 91 -13.60 -10.08 -8.45
N ALA A 92 -14.14 -8.86 -8.25
CA ALA A 92 -13.42 -7.74 -7.68
C ALA A 92 -13.76 -7.55 -6.20
N VAL A 93 -12.74 -7.29 -5.40
CA VAL A 93 -12.87 -7.02 -3.97
C VAL A 93 -12.14 -5.71 -3.62
N SER A 94 -12.88 -4.76 -3.07
CA SER A 94 -12.33 -3.50 -2.56
C SER A 94 -11.89 -3.65 -1.11
N ILE A 95 -10.63 -3.36 -0.81
CA ILE A 95 -10.08 -3.39 0.54
C ILE A 95 -10.77 -2.37 1.45
N LEU A 96 -10.93 -1.12 0.97
CA LEU A 96 -11.54 -0.05 1.77
C LEU A 96 -13.03 -0.28 2.08
N SER A 97 -13.75 -0.96 1.17
CA SER A 97 -15.19 -1.25 1.36
C SER A 97 -15.45 -2.56 2.10
N SER A 98 -14.43 -3.40 2.30
CA SER A 98 -14.59 -4.73 2.92
C SER A 98 -14.80 -4.72 4.43
N GLY A 99 -14.55 -3.60 5.10
CA GLY A 99 -14.50 -3.52 6.57
C GLY A 99 -13.29 -4.25 7.21
N LEU A 100 -12.39 -4.78 6.39
CA LEU A 100 -11.21 -5.55 6.82
C LEU A 100 -10.17 -4.69 7.52
N VAL A 101 -9.90 -3.50 6.98
CA VAL A 101 -8.86 -2.59 7.46
C VAL A 101 -9.45 -1.51 8.37
N LYS A 102 -8.64 -1.06 9.34
CA LYS A 102 -9.00 0.11 10.11
C LYS A 102 -8.70 1.36 9.28
N THR A 103 -9.72 2.10 8.94
CA THR A 103 -9.61 3.37 8.22
C THR A 103 -9.54 4.56 9.15
N LEU A 104 -8.88 5.62 8.70
CA LEU A 104 -8.82 6.93 9.34
C LEU A 104 -9.46 7.96 8.38
N PRO A 105 -10.06 9.05 8.88
CA PRO A 105 -10.51 10.13 8.02
C PRO A 105 -9.30 10.87 7.41
N GLN A 106 -9.46 11.44 6.23
CA GLN A 106 -8.51 12.44 5.74
C GLN A 106 -8.43 13.61 6.71
N ARG A 107 -7.35 14.36 6.65
CA ARG A 107 -7.18 15.58 7.45
C ARG A 107 -7.01 16.78 6.52
N SER A 108 -7.46 17.93 6.97
CA SER A 108 -7.14 19.20 6.32
C SER A 108 -5.64 19.49 6.41
N THR A 109 -5.17 20.45 5.63
CA THR A 109 -3.76 20.89 5.69
C THR A 109 -3.30 21.38 7.09
N ARG A 110 -4.24 21.59 8.02
CA ARG A 110 -3.95 21.94 9.42
C ARG A 110 -4.07 20.76 10.39
N GLY A 111 -4.25 19.55 9.88
CA GLY A 111 -4.31 18.31 10.66
C GLY A 111 -5.68 18.00 11.27
N ALA A 112 -6.74 18.80 11.00
CA ALA A 112 -8.08 18.52 11.50
C ALA A 112 -8.74 17.41 10.67
N PRO A 113 -9.39 16.39 11.29
CA PRO A 113 -10.07 15.32 10.57
C PRO A 113 -11.26 15.87 9.75
N LEU A 114 -11.44 15.35 8.55
CA LEU A 114 -12.52 15.71 7.63
C LEU A 114 -13.62 14.65 7.69
N ALA A 115 -14.84 15.07 8.02
CA ALA A 115 -15.98 14.16 8.13
C ALA A 115 -16.29 13.50 6.77
N ASN A 116 -16.74 12.23 6.80
CA ASN A 116 -17.14 11.45 5.62
C ASN A 116 -16.04 11.25 4.57
N THR A 117 -14.78 11.31 4.98
CA THR A 117 -13.61 11.02 4.13
C THR A 117 -12.86 9.80 4.63
N VAL A 118 -12.00 9.24 3.79
CA VAL A 118 -11.11 8.12 4.13
C VAL A 118 -9.72 8.43 3.63
N ASP A 119 -8.73 8.39 4.54
CA ASP A 119 -7.33 8.31 4.15
C ASP A 119 -7.04 6.92 3.59
N THR A 120 -6.63 6.87 2.36
CA THR A 120 -6.53 5.64 1.59
C THR A 120 -5.19 4.92 1.74
N HIS A 121 -4.18 5.49 2.41
CA HIS A 121 -2.83 4.96 2.58
C HIS A 121 -2.77 3.82 3.62
N VAL A 122 -3.81 2.97 3.65
CA VAL A 122 -4.05 1.95 4.69
C VAL A 122 -2.94 0.92 4.82
N TRP A 123 -2.17 0.66 3.75
CA TRP A 123 -1.05 -0.31 3.75
C TRP A 123 0.13 0.11 4.61
N LEU A 124 0.23 1.39 4.95
CA LEU A 124 1.30 1.91 5.81
C LEU A 124 1.13 1.52 7.29
N ASP A 125 -0.10 1.17 7.73
CA ASP A 125 -0.30 0.57 9.07
C ASP A 125 0.10 -0.92 9.03
N PRO A 126 1.08 -1.35 9.84
CA PRO A 126 1.48 -2.76 9.95
C PRO A 126 0.32 -3.73 10.21
N ASN A 127 -0.67 -3.33 11.01
CA ASN A 127 -1.82 -4.18 11.30
C ASN A 127 -2.73 -4.33 10.07
N ASN A 128 -2.93 -3.25 9.31
CA ASN A 128 -3.72 -3.30 8.09
C ASN A 128 -3.01 -4.14 7.02
N ALA A 129 -1.69 -3.95 6.82
CA ALA A 129 -0.91 -4.76 5.89
C ALA A 129 -1.04 -6.26 6.20
N VAL A 130 -0.93 -6.65 7.47
CA VAL A 130 -1.11 -8.04 7.92
C VAL A 130 -2.54 -8.54 7.67
N ARG A 131 -3.57 -7.72 7.94
CA ARG A 131 -4.97 -8.08 7.66
C ARG A 131 -5.20 -8.31 6.17
N ILE A 132 -4.65 -7.44 5.30
CA ILE A 132 -4.70 -7.60 3.84
C ILE A 132 -4.03 -8.93 3.44
N GLY A 133 -2.87 -9.25 4.00
CA GLY A 133 -2.18 -10.52 3.74
C GLY A 133 -3.03 -11.75 4.12
N PHE A 134 -3.62 -11.78 5.30
CA PHE A 134 -4.52 -12.87 5.70
C PHE A 134 -5.79 -12.95 4.84
N PHE A 135 -6.31 -11.82 4.40
CA PHE A 135 -7.47 -11.78 3.52
C PHE A 135 -7.18 -12.37 2.15
N ILE A 136 -6.02 -12.02 1.56
CA ILE A 136 -5.54 -12.63 0.31
C ILE A 136 -5.40 -14.16 0.49
N ALA A 137 -4.80 -14.60 1.60
CA ALA A 137 -4.64 -16.03 1.90
C ALA A 137 -6.00 -16.74 1.98
N ALA A 138 -7.00 -16.13 2.63
CA ALA A 138 -8.34 -16.70 2.73
C ALA A 138 -9.01 -16.85 1.36
N LEU A 139 -9.01 -15.79 0.54
CA LEU A 139 -9.61 -15.80 -0.79
C LEU A 139 -8.93 -16.81 -1.72
N ARG A 140 -7.58 -16.83 -1.74
CA ARG A 140 -6.85 -17.79 -2.59
C ARG A 140 -7.00 -19.22 -2.10
N SER A 141 -7.09 -19.45 -0.79
CA SER A 141 -7.38 -20.80 -0.24
C SER A 141 -8.74 -21.34 -0.62
N GLN A 142 -9.74 -20.46 -0.84
CA GLN A 142 -11.05 -20.88 -1.33
C GLN A 142 -11.01 -21.21 -2.83
N GLN A 143 -10.27 -20.44 -3.63
CA GLN A 143 -10.16 -20.66 -5.07
C GLN A 143 -9.22 -21.81 -5.44
N GLN A 144 -8.18 -22.03 -4.63
CA GLN A 144 -7.15 -23.06 -4.83
C GLN A 144 -6.93 -23.89 -3.55
N PRO A 145 -7.87 -24.75 -3.14
CA PRO A 145 -7.80 -25.47 -1.88
C PRO A 145 -6.55 -26.34 -1.70
N GLN A 146 -5.96 -26.81 -2.81
CA GLN A 146 -4.72 -27.61 -2.81
C GLN A 146 -3.49 -26.86 -2.30
N TYR A 147 -3.52 -25.51 -2.32
CA TYR A 147 -2.44 -24.65 -1.82
C TYR A 147 -2.80 -23.93 -0.51
N ARG A 148 -3.92 -24.28 0.13
CA ARG A 148 -4.44 -23.62 1.34
C ARG A 148 -3.36 -23.47 2.42
N ASP A 149 -2.71 -24.55 2.78
CA ASP A 149 -1.73 -24.54 3.88
C ASP A 149 -0.53 -23.64 3.56
N LYS A 150 -0.15 -23.57 2.26
CA LYS A 150 0.95 -22.71 1.80
C LYS A 150 0.58 -21.24 1.91
N TYR A 151 -0.62 -20.83 1.47
CA TYR A 151 -1.09 -19.45 1.60
C TYR A 151 -1.16 -19.00 3.06
N TRP A 152 -1.74 -19.83 3.94
CA TRP A 152 -1.83 -19.50 5.36
C TRP A 152 -0.47 -19.46 6.04
N HIS A 153 0.43 -20.39 5.73
CA HIS A 153 1.80 -20.37 6.24
C HIS A 153 2.53 -19.07 5.82
N ASN A 154 2.46 -18.71 4.54
CA ASN A 154 3.10 -17.51 4.03
C ASN A 154 2.55 -16.23 4.71
N ALA A 155 1.22 -16.12 4.87
CA ALA A 155 0.61 -14.99 5.57
C ALA A 155 1.05 -14.90 7.05
N GLN A 156 1.21 -16.03 7.74
CA GLN A 156 1.73 -16.08 9.12
C GLN A 156 3.19 -15.62 9.18
N VAL A 157 4.03 -16.07 8.24
CA VAL A 157 5.43 -15.63 8.14
C VAL A 157 5.50 -14.12 7.89
N PHE A 158 4.73 -13.62 6.93
CA PHE A 158 4.61 -12.19 6.65
C PHE A 158 4.19 -11.39 7.89
N ALA A 159 3.14 -11.83 8.60
CA ALA A 159 2.65 -11.17 9.81
C ALA A 159 3.74 -11.10 10.90
N LYS A 160 4.44 -12.20 11.14
CA LYS A 160 5.54 -12.26 12.12
C LYS A 160 6.66 -11.27 11.76
N GLN A 161 7.09 -11.25 10.49
CA GLN A 161 8.13 -10.34 10.00
C GLN A 161 7.69 -8.89 10.10
N MET A 162 6.45 -8.57 9.68
CA MET A 162 5.91 -7.21 9.73
C MET A 162 5.88 -6.65 11.14
N PHE A 163 5.34 -7.41 12.10
CA PHE A 163 5.28 -6.96 13.49
C PHE A 163 6.66 -6.86 14.14
N SER A 164 7.55 -7.81 13.89
CA SER A 164 8.94 -7.76 14.37
C SER A 164 9.67 -6.52 13.82
N THR A 165 9.44 -6.18 12.55
CA THR A 165 10.04 -5.00 11.91
C THR A 165 9.46 -3.72 12.50
N ALA A 166 8.13 -3.60 12.59
CA ALA A 166 7.48 -2.42 13.16
C ALA A 166 7.91 -2.17 14.63
N GLN A 167 8.10 -3.22 15.42
CA GLN A 167 8.54 -3.11 16.81
C GLN A 167 9.91 -2.42 16.96
N LYS A 168 10.83 -2.59 16.00
CA LYS A 168 12.14 -1.95 16.02
C LYS A 168 12.08 -0.41 15.98
N PHE A 169 10.97 0.14 15.51
CA PHE A 169 10.76 1.59 15.40
C PHE A 169 10.06 2.22 16.60
N GLN A 170 9.53 1.43 17.53
CA GLN A 170 8.72 1.91 18.67
C GLN A 170 9.52 2.49 19.85
N SER A 171 10.80 2.79 19.68
CA SER A 171 11.71 3.21 20.77
C SER A 171 11.56 4.67 21.25
N GLN A 172 10.65 5.46 20.68
CA GLN A 172 10.46 6.87 21.01
C GLN A 172 9.31 7.02 22.02
N THR A 173 9.55 7.81 23.09
CA THR A 173 8.52 8.08 24.13
C THR A 173 7.67 9.31 23.81
N THR A 174 8.15 10.22 22.94
CA THR A 174 7.48 11.49 22.61
C THR A 174 7.23 11.55 21.11
N ALA A 175 6.00 11.94 20.72
CA ALA A 175 5.65 12.11 19.32
C ALA A 175 6.47 13.24 18.67
N GLN A 176 7.06 12.94 17.52
CA GLN A 176 7.92 13.86 16.79
C GLN A 176 7.08 14.64 15.75
N PRO A 177 7.15 15.98 15.75
CA PRO A 177 6.41 16.79 14.79
C PRO A 177 7.05 16.67 13.40
N TYR A 178 6.19 16.61 12.38
CA TYR A 178 6.60 16.65 10.98
C TYR A 178 5.62 17.47 10.14
N TRP A 179 6.10 17.93 8.99
CA TRP A 179 5.30 18.46 7.91
C TRP A 179 5.27 17.47 6.74
N ALA A 180 4.20 17.49 5.99
CA ALA A 180 4.06 16.72 4.77
C ALA A 180 3.77 17.62 3.56
N TYR A 181 4.17 17.21 2.37
CA TYR A 181 3.68 17.86 1.16
C TYR A 181 2.18 17.64 1.05
N HIS A 182 1.73 16.36 0.94
CA HIS A 182 0.35 15.96 1.22
C HIS A 182 0.32 14.94 2.37
N ASP A 183 -0.83 14.76 3.00
CA ASP A 183 -0.96 13.94 4.21
C ASP A 183 -1.09 12.44 3.89
N ALA A 184 0.00 11.81 3.44
CA ALA A 184 0.05 10.37 3.15
C ALA A 184 0.49 9.50 4.34
N TYR A 185 1.01 10.09 5.42
CA TYR A 185 1.78 9.35 6.44
C TYR A 185 1.02 9.14 7.75
N GLN A 186 -0.28 9.40 7.80
CA GLN A 186 -1.10 9.29 9.01
C GLN A 186 -1.03 7.90 9.64
N TYR A 187 -1.00 6.85 8.84
CA TYR A 187 -0.91 5.46 9.31
C TYR A 187 0.49 5.09 9.86
N LEU A 188 1.52 5.87 9.59
CA LEU A 188 2.85 5.73 10.20
C LEU A 188 2.97 6.46 11.55
N GLU A 189 2.05 7.35 11.90
CA GLU A 189 2.17 8.15 13.13
C GLU A 189 2.23 7.28 14.38
N ARG A 190 1.38 6.26 14.46
CA ARG A 190 1.37 5.36 15.61
C ARG A 190 2.64 4.49 15.69
N PRO A 191 3.06 3.74 14.66
CA PRO A 191 4.24 2.89 14.75
C PRO A 191 5.56 3.66 14.88
N LEU A 192 5.64 4.92 14.42
CA LEU A 192 6.85 5.72 14.46
C LEU A 192 6.83 6.83 15.51
N HIS A 193 5.75 6.96 16.29
CA HIS A 193 5.52 8.06 17.24
C HIS A 193 5.68 9.44 16.58
N LEU A 194 4.92 9.69 15.52
CA LEU A 194 4.89 10.96 14.79
C LEU A 194 3.63 11.74 15.11
N LYS A 195 3.66 13.05 14.81
CA LYS A 195 2.51 13.93 14.88
C LYS A 195 2.58 14.94 13.72
N LEU A 196 1.58 14.92 12.85
CA LEU A 196 1.46 15.92 11.80
C LEU A 196 1.30 17.32 12.42
N SER A 197 2.13 18.26 11.99
CA SER A 197 2.03 19.70 12.33
C SER A 197 1.46 20.53 11.18
N GLY A 198 1.11 19.87 10.08
CA GLY A 198 0.46 20.42 8.91
C GLY A 198 1.02 19.87 7.60
N SER A 199 0.23 19.95 6.54
CA SER A 199 0.63 19.63 5.18
C SER A 199 0.59 20.85 4.27
N MET A 200 1.31 20.82 3.16
CA MET A 200 1.36 21.92 2.22
C MET A 200 0.11 21.99 1.34
N THR A 201 -0.47 20.85 1.04
CA THR A 201 -1.68 20.70 0.21
C THR A 201 -2.53 19.51 0.68
N ASP A 202 -3.80 19.53 0.32
CA ASP A 202 -4.72 18.38 0.54
C ASP A 202 -4.62 17.34 -0.60
N ASP A 203 -4.13 17.76 -1.79
CA ASP A 203 -4.00 16.95 -2.99
C ASP A 203 -2.59 17.08 -3.57
N PRO A 204 -1.84 15.98 -3.81
CA PRO A 204 -0.47 16.01 -4.32
C PRO A 204 -0.33 16.72 -5.67
N HIS A 205 -1.39 16.80 -6.46
CA HIS A 205 -1.38 17.46 -7.79
C HIS A 205 -1.65 18.97 -7.74
N ILE A 206 -1.98 19.50 -6.56
CA ILE A 206 -2.27 20.93 -6.37
C ILE A 206 -1.08 21.62 -5.71
N ALA A 207 -0.61 22.69 -6.35
CA ALA A 207 0.48 23.49 -5.79
C ALA A 207 0.07 24.17 -4.47
N PRO A 208 0.97 24.21 -3.46
CA PRO A 208 0.70 24.86 -2.19
C PRO A 208 0.43 26.35 -2.35
N THR A 209 -0.51 26.88 -1.56
CA THR A 209 -0.78 28.31 -1.52
C THR A 209 0.23 29.07 -0.65
N LEU A 210 0.46 30.36 -0.94
CA LEU A 210 1.30 31.20 -0.09
C LEU A 210 0.74 31.34 1.32
N ALA A 211 -0.59 31.33 1.48
CA ALA A 211 -1.25 31.36 2.79
C ALA A 211 -0.92 30.11 3.61
N GLN A 212 -0.88 28.93 2.97
CA GLN A 212 -0.53 27.67 3.65
C GLN A 212 0.96 27.62 4.02
N ILE A 213 1.86 28.09 3.13
CA ILE A 213 3.29 28.20 3.43
C ILE A 213 3.51 29.13 4.64
N LYS A 214 2.81 30.29 4.67
CA LYS A 214 2.87 31.21 5.81
C LYS A 214 2.35 30.53 7.08
N TYR A 215 1.20 29.85 7.01
CA TYR A 215 0.64 29.14 8.16
C TYR A 215 1.63 28.13 8.76
N LEU A 216 2.28 27.30 7.93
CA LEU A 216 3.28 26.33 8.39
C LEU A 216 4.46 27.03 9.09
N ASN A 217 4.94 28.14 8.54
CA ASN A 217 6.02 28.91 9.15
C ASN A 217 5.64 29.54 10.50
N ASP A 218 4.40 30.03 10.62
CA ASP A 218 3.92 30.66 11.85
C ASP A 218 3.59 29.63 12.96
N HIS A 219 3.31 28.35 12.58
CA HIS A 219 2.88 27.28 13.49
C HIS A 219 3.85 26.10 13.53
N ARG A 220 5.14 26.40 13.53
CA ARG A 220 6.19 25.35 13.63
C ARG A 220 6.09 24.61 14.95
N GLY A 221 6.14 23.28 14.93
CA GLY A 221 6.22 22.45 16.13
C GLY A 221 7.60 22.52 16.82
N GLN A 222 8.62 22.94 16.07
CA GLN A 222 10.02 23.15 16.53
C GLN A 222 10.78 24.05 15.55
N LYS A 223 12.01 24.49 15.92
CA LYS A 223 12.80 25.43 15.13
C LYS A 223 13.07 24.93 13.70
N LYS A 224 13.52 23.68 13.56
CA LYS A 224 13.77 23.01 12.28
C LYS A 224 12.74 21.89 12.11
N MET A 225 12.00 21.85 11.02
CA MET A 225 10.97 20.83 10.77
C MET A 225 11.47 19.77 9.79
N CYS A 226 11.07 18.50 10.00
CA CYS A 226 11.14 17.49 8.98
C CYS A 226 9.99 17.71 7.99
N LEU A 227 10.30 17.85 6.70
CA LEU A 227 9.33 17.89 5.61
C LEU A 227 9.43 16.60 4.80
N LEU A 228 8.36 15.81 4.83
CA LEU A 228 8.19 14.62 3.99
C LEU A 228 7.49 15.04 2.69
N ALA A 229 8.04 14.64 1.55
CA ALA A 229 7.49 14.93 0.23
C ALA A 229 7.61 13.69 -0.67
N GLU A 230 6.92 13.73 -1.82
CA GLU A 230 6.93 12.63 -2.78
C GLU A 230 8.33 12.31 -3.30
N ALA A 231 8.52 11.08 -3.78
CA ALA A 231 9.81 10.51 -4.21
C ALA A 231 10.55 11.37 -5.26
N HIS A 232 9.83 12.11 -6.10
CA HIS A 232 10.41 12.94 -7.16
C HIS A 232 10.61 14.42 -6.78
N ALA A 233 10.25 14.80 -5.55
CA ALA A 233 10.38 16.16 -5.09
C ALA A 233 11.85 16.56 -4.81
N SER A 234 12.16 17.85 -4.99
CA SER A 234 13.49 18.41 -4.74
C SER A 234 13.45 19.46 -3.62
N ALA A 235 14.45 19.45 -2.73
CA ALA A 235 14.58 20.40 -1.62
C ALA A 235 14.54 21.87 -2.07
N ASN A 236 15.00 22.18 -3.28
CA ASN A 236 14.99 23.54 -3.83
C ASN A 236 13.58 24.14 -4.01
N GLN A 237 12.56 23.30 -4.11
CA GLN A 237 11.16 23.73 -4.22
C GLN A 237 10.62 24.31 -2.90
N TYR A 238 11.27 24.04 -1.77
CA TYR A 238 10.77 24.35 -0.42
C TYR A 238 11.60 25.40 0.34
N GLN A 239 12.35 26.24 -0.38
CA GLN A 239 13.21 27.28 0.22
C GLN A 239 12.45 28.23 1.16
N LYS A 240 11.18 28.51 0.89
CA LYS A 240 10.31 29.38 1.72
C LYS A 240 9.94 28.78 3.07
N LEU A 241 10.23 27.50 3.30
CA LEU A 241 9.96 26.77 4.56
C LEU A 241 11.21 26.57 5.43
N GLN A 242 12.34 27.18 5.08
CA GLN A 242 13.58 27.03 5.86
C GLN A 242 13.46 27.58 7.29
N PRO A 243 14.11 26.98 8.30
CA PRO A 243 14.95 25.79 8.21
C PRO A 243 14.14 24.49 8.25
N ILE A 244 14.44 23.58 7.31
CA ILE A 244 13.83 22.22 7.27
C ILE A 244 14.92 21.16 7.10
N VAL A 245 14.58 19.92 7.48
CA VAL A 245 15.20 18.70 6.96
C VAL A 245 14.24 18.17 5.91
N PHE A 246 14.66 18.15 4.66
CA PHE A 246 13.87 17.64 3.56
C PHE A 246 14.13 16.15 3.38
N GLN A 247 13.05 15.36 3.21
CA GLN A 247 13.14 13.95 2.90
C GLN A 247 12.09 13.59 1.83
N ALA A 248 12.58 13.22 0.65
CA ALA A 248 11.74 12.58 -0.35
C ALA A 248 11.51 11.12 0.07
N VAL A 249 10.27 10.66 0.04
CA VAL A 249 9.86 9.30 0.43
C VAL A 249 8.85 8.75 -0.57
N ASP A 250 8.90 7.43 -0.77
CA ASP A 250 7.99 6.71 -1.67
C ASP A 250 6.93 5.97 -0.84
N GLU A 251 5.78 6.60 -0.61
CA GLU A 251 4.64 5.99 0.09
C GLU A 251 4.00 4.86 -0.70
N SER A 252 4.22 4.81 -2.01
CA SER A 252 3.75 3.74 -2.90
C SER A 252 4.66 2.51 -2.92
N LEU A 253 5.80 2.56 -2.21
CA LEU A 253 6.73 1.44 -2.03
C LEU A 253 7.27 0.85 -3.35
N THR A 254 7.44 1.67 -4.40
CA THR A 254 7.80 1.20 -5.75
C THR A 254 9.27 0.87 -5.93
N ALA A 255 10.13 1.36 -5.04
CA ALA A 255 11.58 1.19 -5.13
C ALA A 255 12.07 -0.23 -4.77
N GLU A 256 11.25 -1.05 -4.11
CA GLU A 256 11.63 -2.33 -3.54
C GLU A 256 10.75 -3.47 -4.07
N ASN A 257 11.30 -4.68 -4.05
CA ASN A 257 10.61 -5.90 -4.48
C ASN A 257 10.04 -6.74 -3.33
N ASN A 258 10.08 -6.24 -2.09
CA ASN A 258 9.61 -6.92 -0.89
C ASN A 258 8.94 -5.92 0.04
N PHE A 259 7.72 -6.24 0.51
CA PHE A 259 6.94 -5.32 1.34
C PHE A 259 7.64 -4.94 2.64
N ILE A 260 8.25 -5.90 3.32
CA ILE A 260 8.90 -5.67 4.64
C ILE A 260 10.10 -4.74 4.48
N SER A 261 10.94 -4.95 3.45
CA SER A 261 12.08 -4.06 3.15
C SER A 261 11.59 -2.67 2.80
N ALA A 262 10.65 -2.55 1.86
CA ALA A 262 10.09 -1.28 1.40
C ALA A 262 9.50 -0.46 2.57
N TRP A 263 8.67 -1.08 3.40
CA TRP A 263 8.09 -0.45 4.58
C TRP A 263 9.18 -0.03 5.60
N SER A 264 10.17 -0.91 5.83
CA SER A 264 11.27 -0.63 6.77
C SER A 264 12.13 0.54 6.31
N ASP A 265 12.43 0.62 5.02
CA ASP A 265 13.24 1.68 4.44
C ASP A 265 12.50 3.02 4.48
N LEU A 266 11.22 3.04 4.13
CA LEU A 266 10.36 4.20 4.29
C LEU A 266 10.33 4.67 5.77
N ALA A 267 10.07 3.75 6.70
CA ALA A 267 10.05 4.04 8.13
C ALA A 267 11.38 4.60 8.62
N GLN A 268 12.51 4.06 8.15
CA GLN A 268 13.85 4.52 8.53
C GLN A 268 14.15 5.92 7.97
N GLN A 269 13.76 6.20 6.71
CA GLN A 269 13.92 7.53 6.11
C GLN A 269 13.11 8.58 6.88
N VAL A 270 11.86 8.30 7.19
CA VAL A 270 11.00 9.17 8.00
C VAL A 270 11.59 9.40 9.38
N LYS A 271 12.02 8.34 10.07
CA LYS A 271 12.64 8.43 11.40
C LYS A 271 13.93 9.27 11.39
N ASN A 272 14.78 9.07 10.40
CA ASN A 272 16.02 9.85 10.26
C ASN A 272 15.72 11.34 10.06
N CYS A 273 14.73 11.68 9.22
CA CYS A 273 14.31 13.05 8.98
C CYS A 273 13.86 13.74 10.27
N VAL A 274 12.96 13.14 11.05
CA VAL A 274 12.44 13.75 12.28
C VAL A 274 13.49 13.85 13.37
N LEU A 275 14.41 12.89 13.48
CA LEU A 275 15.51 12.93 14.45
C LEU A 275 16.53 13.99 14.10
N THR A 276 16.90 14.16 12.82
CA THR A 276 17.81 15.21 12.35
C THR A 276 17.20 16.60 12.52
N ALA A 277 15.88 16.71 12.34
CA ALA A 277 15.18 17.98 12.55
C ALA A 277 15.15 18.42 14.03
N ARG A 278 15.28 17.49 14.96
CA ARG A 278 15.30 17.78 16.40
C ARG A 278 16.66 18.36 16.89
N GLN A 279 17.75 18.11 16.18
CA GLN A 279 19.09 18.65 16.46
C GLN A 279 19.21 20.12 15.99
#